data_52804b2428571d8d12daee051cb87967
#
_entry.id   52804b2428571d8d12daee051cb87967
#
_cell.length_a   1.000
_cell.length_b   1.000
_cell.length_c   1.000
_cell.angle_alpha   90.00
_cell.angle_beta   90.00
_cell.angle_gamma   90.00
#
_symmetry.space_group_name_H-M   'P 1'
#
loop_
_entity.id
_entity.type
_entity.pdbx_description
1 polymer ?
#
loop_
_entity_poly.entity_id
_entity_poly.type
_entity_poly.pdbx_seq_one_letter_code
_entity_poly.pdbx_strand_id
1 'polypeptide(L)'
;GVRVGLLTGSVKGKARKELYAALAAGEVDLVVGTHALLSEGVAFSNLALAITDEQHRFGVAQRADLAAKAGRTPHVLVMSATPIPRTLALIIYGDLEVSVIDELPPGRTPVETYVVGEDKRQRMYRFVRKLVGQGRQAYLVCPAVEEGEESPGEPGGEGLKAAVPYAEHLKSEVFPDLRGGLVHGKMKARDKDAA
;
A
#
# COMPACT_ATOMS: atom_id res chain seq x y z
N GLY A 1 24.92 -11.16 -16.99
CA GLY A 1 23.70 -11.10 -16.17
C GLY A 1 23.28 -9.67 -15.93
N VAL A 2 22.05 -9.44 -15.50
CA VAL A 2 21.53 -8.11 -15.14
C VAL A 2 21.99 -7.73 -13.75
N ARG A 3 22.55 -6.54 -13.58
CA ARG A 3 23.01 -5.99 -12.29
C ARG A 3 21.84 -5.26 -11.64
N VAL A 4 21.37 -5.76 -10.49
CA VAL A 4 20.19 -5.25 -9.80
C VAL A 4 20.59 -4.54 -8.51
N GLY A 5 20.10 -3.33 -8.29
CA GLY A 5 20.25 -2.56 -7.06
C GLY A 5 18.93 -2.46 -6.27
N LEU A 6 19.00 -2.34 -4.94
CA LEU A 6 17.86 -2.09 -4.05
C LEU A 6 18.07 -0.80 -3.27
N LEU A 7 17.13 0.15 -3.38
CA LEU A 7 17.14 1.41 -2.64
C LEU A 7 15.85 1.64 -1.85
N THR A 8 15.93 1.47 -0.56
CA THR A 8 14.83 1.71 0.39
C THR A 8 15.27 2.65 1.49
N GLY A 9 14.34 3.13 2.32
CA GLY A 9 14.65 3.95 3.49
C GLY A 9 15.56 3.27 4.53
N SER A 10 15.64 1.93 4.52
CA SER A 10 16.51 1.15 5.41
C SER A 10 17.97 1.11 4.94
N VAL A 11 18.24 1.35 3.65
CA VAL A 11 19.61 1.42 3.10
C VAL A 11 20.24 2.75 3.52
N LYS A 12 21.27 2.69 4.35
CA LYS A 12 21.93 3.88 4.96
C LYS A 12 23.45 3.83 4.80
N GLY A 13 24.09 4.95 5.10
CA GLY A 13 25.55 5.04 5.23
C GLY A 13 26.30 4.71 3.95
N LYS A 14 27.33 3.87 4.07
CA LYS A 14 28.23 3.51 2.98
C LYS A 14 27.52 2.82 1.81
N ALA A 15 26.67 1.84 2.08
CA ALA A 15 25.93 1.11 1.04
C ALA A 15 25.04 2.03 0.17
N ARG A 16 24.42 3.05 0.77
CA ARG A 16 23.64 4.05 0.03
C ARG A 16 24.51 4.89 -0.89
N LYS A 17 25.68 5.32 -0.41
CA LYS A 17 26.63 6.13 -1.20
C LYS A 17 27.20 5.32 -2.38
N GLU A 18 27.57 4.06 -2.14
CA GLU A 18 28.05 3.15 -3.18
C GLU A 18 27.02 2.90 -4.26
N LEU A 19 25.75 2.67 -3.88
CA LEU A 19 24.68 2.49 -4.84
C LEU A 19 24.41 3.77 -5.66
N TYR A 20 24.49 4.95 -5.04
CA TYR A 20 24.34 6.22 -5.75
C TYR A 20 25.45 6.42 -6.79
N ALA A 21 26.69 6.12 -6.43
CA ALA A 21 27.81 6.19 -7.35
C ALA A 21 27.66 5.21 -8.51
N ALA A 22 27.24 3.97 -8.22
CA ALA A 22 27.02 2.94 -9.24
C ALA A 22 25.87 3.29 -10.20
N LEU A 23 24.78 3.90 -9.71
CA LEU A 23 23.68 4.40 -10.55
C LEU A 23 24.15 5.52 -11.48
N ALA A 24 24.89 6.48 -10.94
CA ALA A 24 25.44 7.60 -11.71
C ALA A 24 26.50 7.14 -12.75
N ALA A 25 27.26 6.09 -12.46
CA ALA A 25 28.24 5.49 -13.35
C ALA A 25 27.62 4.54 -14.41
N GLY A 26 26.32 4.19 -14.29
CA GLY A 26 25.68 3.22 -15.19
C GLY A 26 26.11 1.77 -14.93
N GLU A 27 26.57 1.48 -13.73
CA GLU A 27 26.97 0.14 -13.30
C GLU A 27 25.79 -0.73 -12.83
N VAL A 28 24.58 -0.15 -12.71
CA VAL A 28 23.33 -0.82 -12.32
C VAL A 28 22.38 -0.77 -13.50
N ASP A 29 21.88 -1.94 -13.92
CA ASP A 29 20.98 -2.07 -15.06
C ASP A 29 19.52 -1.93 -14.64
N LEU A 30 19.16 -2.40 -13.44
CA LEU A 30 17.82 -2.31 -12.84
C LEU A 30 17.93 -1.90 -11.38
N VAL A 31 17.22 -0.87 -10.97
CA VAL A 31 17.07 -0.53 -9.55
C VAL A 31 15.63 -0.64 -9.13
N VAL A 32 15.41 -1.30 -8.00
CA VAL A 32 14.09 -1.40 -7.34
C VAL A 32 14.15 -0.61 -6.04
N GLY A 33 13.10 0.10 -5.69
CA GLY A 33 13.09 0.86 -4.46
C GLY A 33 11.78 1.55 -4.15
N THR A 34 11.78 2.29 -3.08
CA THR A 34 10.65 3.13 -2.65
C THR A 34 10.86 4.58 -3.08
N HIS A 35 10.15 5.52 -2.47
CA HIS A 35 10.38 6.98 -2.66
C HIS A 35 11.84 7.42 -2.50
N ALA A 36 12.68 6.58 -1.90
CA ALA A 36 14.12 6.84 -1.79
C ALA A 36 14.79 7.04 -3.17
N LEU A 37 14.24 6.46 -4.24
CA LEU A 37 14.70 6.66 -5.62
C LEU A 37 14.46 8.09 -6.14
N LEU A 38 13.51 8.81 -5.55
CA LEU A 38 13.16 10.18 -5.92
C LEU A 38 13.94 11.22 -5.12
N SER A 39 14.66 10.80 -4.06
CA SER A 39 15.39 11.74 -3.20
C SER A 39 16.49 12.49 -3.96
N GLU A 40 16.78 13.72 -3.51
CA GLU A 40 17.93 14.47 -3.96
C GLU A 40 19.21 13.65 -3.82
N GLY A 41 20.11 13.76 -4.77
CA GLY A 41 21.36 12.99 -4.79
C GLY A 41 21.30 11.64 -5.52
N VAL A 42 20.13 11.14 -5.91
CA VAL A 42 20.03 10.04 -6.87
C VAL A 42 20.17 10.61 -8.27
N ALA A 43 21.16 10.14 -9.02
CA ALA A 43 21.35 10.46 -10.41
C ALA A 43 21.43 9.16 -11.23
N PHE A 44 20.88 9.20 -12.43
CA PHE A 44 20.90 8.07 -13.35
C PHE A 44 21.77 8.45 -14.56
N SER A 45 22.71 7.59 -14.94
CA SER A 45 23.53 7.82 -16.11
C SER A 45 22.70 7.79 -17.41
N ASN A 46 21.75 6.90 -17.49
CA ASN A 46 20.88 6.72 -18.66
C ASN A 46 19.57 6.00 -18.28
N LEU A 47 18.61 6.71 -17.70
CA LEU A 47 17.32 6.14 -17.36
C LEU A 47 16.46 5.99 -18.61
N ALA A 48 16.19 4.76 -19.02
CA ALA A 48 15.37 4.45 -20.18
C ALA A 48 13.90 4.24 -19.85
N LEU A 49 13.61 3.57 -18.71
CA LEU A 49 12.26 3.22 -18.29
C LEU A 49 12.10 3.43 -16.80
N ALA A 50 11.02 4.08 -16.39
CA ALA A 50 10.57 4.20 -15.02
C ALA A 50 9.22 3.50 -14.85
N ILE A 51 9.13 2.56 -13.90
CA ILE A 51 7.89 1.86 -13.57
C ILE A 51 7.47 2.24 -12.15
N THR A 52 6.23 2.70 -12.00
CA THR A 52 5.67 3.09 -10.69
C THR A 52 4.39 2.32 -10.43
N ASP A 53 4.36 1.62 -9.31
CA ASP A 53 3.17 0.96 -8.79
C ASP A 53 2.49 1.84 -7.73
N GLU A 54 1.16 1.65 -7.54
CA GLU A 54 0.37 2.41 -6.56
C GLU A 54 0.50 3.94 -6.72
N GLN A 55 0.07 4.39 -7.85
CA GLN A 55 0.24 5.73 -8.40
C GLN A 55 -0.17 6.93 -7.53
N HIS A 56 -1.08 6.79 -6.57
CA HIS A 56 -1.60 7.92 -5.77
C HIS A 56 -0.50 8.74 -5.06
N ARG A 57 0.75 8.25 -5.07
CA ARG A 57 1.93 8.92 -4.52
C ARG A 57 2.92 9.42 -5.57
N PHE A 58 2.58 9.32 -6.89
CA PHE A 58 3.47 9.66 -7.99
C PHE A 58 2.81 10.67 -8.93
N GLY A 59 2.88 11.94 -8.57
CA GLY A 59 2.26 13.04 -9.31
C GLY A 59 3.12 13.60 -10.45
N VAL A 60 2.63 14.68 -11.07
CA VAL A 60 3.30 15.38 -12.18
C VAL A 60 4.69 15.88 -11.79
N ALA A 61 4.86 16.39 -10.55
CA ALA A 61 6.14 16.87 -10.05
C ALA A 61 7.21 15.78 -10.02
N GLN A 62 6.86 14.58 -9.56
CA GLN A 62 7.79 13.45 -9.47
C GLN A 62 8.21 12.93 -10.86
N ARG A 63 7.33 13.04 -11.87
CA ARG A 63 7.68 12.72 -13.26
C ARG A 63 8.67 13.73 -13.83
N ALA A 64 8.44 15.00 -13.57
CA ALA A 64 9.36 16.07 -13.98
C ALA A 64 10.75 15.90 -13.32
N ASP A 65 10.78 15.55 -12.03
CA ASP A 65 12.03 15.27 -11.31
C ASP A 65 12.78 14.07 -11.90
N LEU A 66 12.07 13.00 -12.29
CA LEU A 66 12.71 11.86 -12.96
C LEU A 66 13.27 12.23 -14.32
N ALA A 67 12.55 13.01 -15.10
CA ALA A 67 13.02 13.48 -16.40
C ALA A 67 14.27 14.37 -16.24
N ALA A 68 14.28 15.26 -15.26
CA ALA A 68 15.43 16.09 -14.94
C ALA A 68 16.66 15.28 -14.52
N LYS A 69 16.46 14.23 -13.69
CA LYS A 69 17.53 13.33 -13.25
C LYS A 69 18.05 12.41 -14.34
N ALA A 70 17.24 12.12 -15.35
CA ALA A 70 17.61 11.23 -16.45
C ALA A 70 18.43 11.90 -17.56
N GLY A 71 18.49 13.25 -17.58
CA GLY A 71 19.11 13.99 -18.67
C GLY A 71 18.36 13.90 -20.02
N ARG A 72 17.33 13.07 -20.09
CA ARG A 72 16.40 12.87 -21.22
C ARG A 72 15.05 12.38 -20.69
N THR A 73 13.99 12.46 -21.47
CA THR A 73 12.68 11.95 -21.08
C THR A 73 12.67 10.42 -21.12
N PRO A 74 12.55 9.71 -19.99
CA PRO A 74 12.42 8.27 -19.96
C PRO A 74 11.01 7.84 -20.37
N HIS A 75 10.85 6.59 -20.79
CA HIS A 75 9.54 5.97 -20.84
C HIS A 75 9.00 5.81 -19.41
N VAL A 76 7.71 6.10 -19.22
CA VAL A 76 7.07 6.02 -17.90
C VAL A 76 5.87 5.09 -17.96
N LEU A 77 5.89 4.05 -17.14
CA LEU A 77 4.76 3.17 -16.91
C LEU A 77 4.23 3.39 -15.50
N VAL A 78 2.97 3.77 -15.40
CA VAL A 78 2.30 4.00 -14.12
C VAL A 78 1.18 2.98 -13.98
N MET A 79 1.15 2.28 -12.85
CA MET A 79 0.15 1.26 -12.55
C MET A 79 -0.68 1.67 -11.34
N SER A 80 -1.97 1.33 -11.33
CA SER A 80 -2.86 1.54 -10.20
C SER A 80 -3.95 0.48 -10.17
N ALA A 81 -4.25 -0.03 -8.98
CA ALA A 81 -5.37 -0.94 -8.77
C ALA A 81 -6.71 -0.20 -8.62
N THR A 82 -6.69 1.13 -8.41
CA THR A 82 -7.90 1.93 -8.33
C THR A 82 -8.42 2.27 -9.73
N PRO A 83 -9.69 1.94 -10.07
CA PRO A 83 -10.27 2.32 -11.35
C PRO A 83 -10.36 3.84 -11.42
N ILE A 84 -9.59 4.44 -12.31
CA ILE A 84 -9.65 5.88 -12.59
C ILE A 84 -10.46 6.06 -13.88
N PRO A 85 -11.56 6.82 -13.86
CA PRO A 85 -12.28 7.14 -15.08
C PRO A 85 -11.33 7.71 -16.14
N ARG A 86 -11.50 7.27 -17.40
CA ARG A 86 -10.60 7.66 -18.50
C ARG A 86 -10.47 9.17 -18.64
N THR A 87 -11.57 9.91 -18.44
CA THR A 87 -11.58 11.37 -18.44
C THR A 87 -10.72 11.98 -17.33
N LEU A 88 -10.78 11.42 -16.14
CA LEU A 88 -9.98 11.87 -15.01
C LEU A 88 -8.50 11.50 -15.22
N ALA A 89 -8.22 10.34 -15.79
CA ALA A 89 -6.88 9.93 -16.16
C ALA A 89 -6.24 10.92 -17.17
N LEU A 90 -6.98 11.34 -18.18
CA LEU A 90 -6.51 12.36 -19.15
C LEU A 90 -6.24 13.72 -18.49
N ILE A 91 -7.06 14.13 -17.52
CA ILE A 91 -6.88 15.39 -16.79
C ILE A 91 -5.64 15.33 -15.87
N ILE A 92 -5.44 14.20 -15.18
CA ILE A 92 -4.36 14.06 -14.21
C ILE A 92 -3.02 13.74 -14.89
N TYR A 93 -3.04 12.96 -15.98
CA TYR A 93 -1.84 12.40 -16.60
C TYR A 93 -1.49 13.02 -17.95
N GLY A 94 -2.38 13.82 -18.54
CA GLY A 94 -2.16 14.54 -19.78
C GLY A 94 -1.78 13.60 -20.93
N ASP A 95 -0.50 13.49 -21.20
CA ASP A 95 0.04 12.82 -22.40
C ASP A 95 0.22 11.28 -22.25
N LEU A 96 -0.27 10.67 -21.18
CA LEU A 96 -0.14 9.21 -21.00
C LEU A 96 -1.30 8.46 -21.67
N GLU A 97 -0.96 7.44 -22.43
CA GLU A 97 -1.92 6.46 -22.93
C GLU A 97 -2.43 5.56 -21.82
N VAL A 98 -3.73 5.26 -21.82
CA VAL A 98 -4.37 4.44 -20.78
C VAL A 98 -4.69 3.07 -21.34
N SER A 99 -4.12 2.04 -20.70
CA SER A 99 -4.47 0.63 -20.91
C SER A 99 -5.24 0.10 -19.72
N VAL A 100 -6.37 -0.53 -19.96
CA VAL A 100 -7.22 -1.11 -18.91
C VAL A 100 -7.09 -2.63 -18.94
N ILE A 101 -6.79 -3.22 -17.77
CA ILE A 101 -6.83 -4.66 -17.55
C ILE A 101 -8.20 -4.96 -16.94
N ASP A 102 -9.10 -5.54 -17.71
CA ASP A 102 -10.49 -5.80 -17.36
C ASP A 102 -10.79 -7.27 -17.03
N GLU A 103 -9.76 -8.12 -17.12
CA GLU A 103 -9.85 -9.54 -16.78
C GLU A 103 -9.19 -9.83 -15.42
N LEU A 104 -9.82 -10.71 -14.65
CA LEU A 104 -9.23 -11.22 -13.42
C LEU A 104 -8.16 -12.28 -13.73
N PRO A 105 -7.08 -12.36 -12.94
CA PRO A 105 -6.10 -13.41 -13.06
C PRO A 105 -6.76 -14.82 -12.95
N PRO A 106 -6.25 -15.82 -13.67
CA PRO A 106 -6.76 -17.18 -13.58
C PRO A 106 -6.81 -17.69 -12.14
N GLY A 107 -7.93 -18.29 -11.75
CA GLY A 107 -8.14 -18.85 -10.40
C GLY A 107 -8.59 -17.86 -9.34
N ARG A 108 -8.70 -16.56 -9.66
CA ARG A 108 -9.24 -15.57 -8.72
C ARG A 108 -10.77 -15.56 -8.78
N THR A 109 -11.41 -15.90 -7.68
CA THR A 109 -12.87 -15.79 -7.52
C THR A 109 -13.26 -14.36 -7.15
N PRO A 110 -14.40 -13.85 -7.65
CA PRO A 110 -14.95 -12.57 -7.23
C PRO A 110 -15.17 -12.52 -5.72
N VAL A 111 -14.95 -11.35 -5.13
CA VAL A 111 -15.24 -11.10 -3.72
C VAL A 111 -16.71 -10.73 -3.56
N GLU A 112 -17.43 -11.44 -2.71
CA GLU A 112 -18.80 -11.08 -2.34
C GLU A 112 -18.76 -10.05 -1.21
N THR A 113 -19.44 -8.92 -1.41
CA THR A 113 -19.50 -7.82 -0.44
C THR A 113 -20.93 -7.60 0.02
N TYR A 114 -21.14 -7.56 1.34
CA TYR A 114 -22.45 -7.35 1.96
C TYR A 114 -22.41 -6.15 2.92
N VAL A 115 -23.38 -5.26 2.81
CA VAL A 115 -23.62 -4.21 3.80
C VAL A 115 -24.64 -4.74 4.80
N VAL A 116 -24.26 -4.76 6.09
CA VAL A 116 -25.10 -5.30 7.15
C VAL A 116 -25.18 -4.32 8.32
N GLY A 117 -26.35 -4.18 8.93
CA GLY A 117 -26.54 -3.39 10.14
C GLY A 117 -26.08 -4.09 11.41
N GLU A 118 -26.08 -3.36 12.52
CA GLU A 118 -25.70 -3.83 13.84
C GLU A 118 -26.54 -5.02 14.33
N ASP A 119 -27.80 -5.10 13.92
CA ASP A 119 -28.72 -6.20 14.21
C ASP A 119 -28.19 -7.57 13.73
N LYS A 120 -27.35 -7.57 12.73
CA LYS A 120 -26.75 -8.79 12.15
C LYS A 120 -25.36 -9.12 12.66
N ARG A 121 -24.82 -8.34 13.62
CA ARG A 121 -23.46 -8.52 14.15
C ARG A 121 -23.21 -9.92 14.68
N GLN A 122 -24.12 -10.49 15.43
CA GLN A 122 -23.99 -11.86 15.96
C GLN A 122 -23.98 -12.91 14.85
N ARG A 123 -24.71 -12.67 13.75
CA ARG A 123 -24.65 -13.55 12.57
C ARG A 123 -23.30 -13.44 11.88
N MET A 124 -22.71 -12.24 11.79
CA MET A 124 -21.38 -12.01 11.25
C MET A 124 -20.33 -12.73 12.09
N TYR A 125 -20.36 -12.65 13.42
CA TYR A 125 -19.42 -13.35 14.29
C TYR A 125 -19.48 -14.88 14.11
N ARG A 126 -20.68 -15.44 14.01
CA ARG A 126 -20.86 -16.86 13.70
C ARG A 126 -20.29 -17.25 12.33
N PHE A 127 -20.45 -16.40 11.36
CA PHE A 127 -19.87 -16.62 10.02
C PHE A 127 -18.32 -16.58 10.06
N VAL A 128 -17.73 -15.60 10.75
CA VAL A 128 -16.28 -15.51 10.97
C VAL A 128 -15.76 -16.80 11.64
N ARG A 129 -16.40 -17.21 12.73
CA ARG A 129 -16.03 -18.45 13.44
C ARG A 129 -16.06 -19.68 12.52
N LYS A 130 -17.10 -19.80 11.70
CA LYS A 130 -17.21 -20.88 10.70
C LYS A 130 -16.03 -20.86 9.72
N LEU A 131 -15.66 -19.70 9.20
CA LEU A 131 -14.56 -19.56 8.25
C LEU A 131 -13.20 -19.87 8.88
N VAL A 132 -12.97 -19.37 10.10
CA VAL A 132 -11.74 -19.66 10.85
C VAL A 132 -11.62 -21.16 11.15
N GLY A 133 -12.72 -21.82 11.51
CA GLY A 133 -12.77 -23.28 11.70
C GLY A 133 -12.46 -24.08 10.42
N GLN A 134 -12.57 -23.45 9.24
CA GLN A 134 -12.16 -24.01 7.94
C GLN A 134 -10.70 -23.67 7.57
N GLY A 135 -9.93 -23.10 8.50
CA GLY A 135 -8.53 -22.69 8.29
C GLY A 135 -8.38 -21.35 7.55
N ARG A 136 -9.44 -20.55 7.41
CA ARG A 136 -9.39 -19.22 6.83
C ARG A 136 -9.02 -18.18 7.88
N GLN A 137 -8.59 -17.00 7.42
CA GLN A 137 -8.31 -15.84 8.27
C GLN A 137 -9.40 -14.78 8.08
N ALA A 138 -9.66 -14.00 9.12
CA ALA A 138 -10.57 -12.86 9.08
C ALA A 138 -9.84 -11.59 9.53
N TYR A 139 -10.07 -10.49 8.83
CA TYR A 139 -9.57 -9.16 9.17
C TYR A 139 -10.74 -8.26 9.53
N LEU A 140 -10.66 -7.65 10.70
CA LEU A 140 -11.60 -6.63 11.16
C LEU A 140 -10.90 -5.28 11.13
N VAL A 141 -11.37 -4.38 10.28
CA VAL A 141 -10.78 -3.05 10.12
C VAL A 141 -11.63 -2.04 10.89
N CYS A 142 -10.98 -1.30 11.78
CA CYS A 142 -11.59 -0.23 12.56
C CYS A 142 -11.13 1.13 12.07
N PRO A 143 -12.00 2.16 12.05
CA PRO A 143 -11.65 3.49 11.57
C PRO A 143 -10.74 4.28 12.52
N ALA A 144 -10.77 3.98 13.82
CA ALA A 144 -9.98 4.65 14.85
C ALA A 144 -9.12 3.64 15.63
N VAL A 145 -8.03 4.10 16.25
CA VAL A 145 -7.14 3.27 17.09
C VAL A 145 -7.63 3.26 18.54
N GLU A 146 -7.97 4.42 19.10
CA GLU A 146 -8.41 4.65 20.46
C GLU A 146 -9.75 5.38 20.49
N GLU A 147 -10.50 5.26 21.57
CA GLU A 147 -11.74 6.02 21.77
C GLU A 147 -11.44 7.53 21.84
N GLY A 148 -12.27 8.36 21.21
CA GLY A 148 -12.10 9.82 21.17
C GLY A 148 -11.22 10.34 20.04
N GLU A 149 -10.66 9.49 19.19
CA GLU A 149 -10.02 9.93 17.95
C GLU A 149 -11.11 10.24 16.90
N GLU A 150 -11.20 11.51 16.50
CA GLU A 150 -12.08 11.91 15.40
C GLU A 150 -11.57 11.33 14.08
N SER A 151 -12.42 10.59 13.40
CA SER A 151 -12.13 10.21 12.00
C SER A 151 -12.29 11.45 11.11
N PRO A 152 -11.33 11.76 10.22
CA PRO A 152 -11.47 12.87 9.30
C PRO A 152 -12.70 12.67 8.41
N GLY A 153 -13.78 13.42 8.66
CA GLY A 153 -14.95 13.47 7.79
C GLY A 153 -16.31 13.15 8.38
N GLU A 154 -16.42 12.70 9.63
CA GLU A 154 -17.73 12.49 10.26
C GLU A 154 -17.82 13.19 11.63
N PRO A 155 -18.74 14.16 11.80
CA PRO A 155 -19.00 14.75 13.10
C PRO A 155 -19.78 13.75 13.97
N GLY A 156 -19.17 13.29 15.06
CA GLY A 156 -19.88 12.74 16.22
C GLY A 156 -20.68 11.45 16.01
N GLY A 157 -20.15 10.48 15.30
CA GLY A 157 -20.80 9.17 15.17
C GLY A 157 -20.72 8.39 16.49
N GLU A 158 -21.81 8.33 17.25
CA GLU A 158 -22.00 7.32 18.29
C GLU A 158 -21.84 5.94 17.66
N GLY A 159 -20.74 5.24 17.94
CA GLY A 159 -20.55 3.85 17.54
C GLY A 159 -19.31 3.49 16.72
N LEU A 160 -18.40 4.43 16.42
CA LEU A 160 -17.13 4.08 15.78
C LEU A 160 -16.29 3.25 16.76
N LYS A 161 -16.06 1.98 16.42
CA LYS A 161 -15.28 1.09 17.25
C LYS A 161 -13.80 1.36 17.06
N ALA A 162 -13.15 1.79 18.12
CA ALA A 162 -11.71 1.89 18.17
C ALA A 162 -11.06 0.50 18.19
N ALA A 163 -9.93 0.34 17.50
CA ALA A 163 -9.32 -0.96 17.28
C ALA A 163 -8.86 -1.64 18.60
N VAL A 164 -8.31 -0.87 19.53
CA VAL A 164 -7.76 -1.42 20.77
C VAL A 164 -8.87 -1.99 21.67
N PRO A 165 -9.88 -1.22 22.13
CA PRO A 165 -10.94 -1.77 22.99
C PRO A 165 -11.78 -2.81 22.25
N TYR A 166 -11.96 -2.69 20.96
CA TYR A 166 -12.70 -3.67 20.18
C TYR A 166 -11.95 -5.01 20.08
N ALA A 167 -10.63 -4.99 19.92
CA ALA A 167 -9.82 -6.19 19.92
C ALA A 167 -9.86 -6.92 21.29
N GLU A 168 -9.86 -6.18 22.39
CA GLU A 168 -10.00 -6.74 23.73
C GLU A 168 -11.37 -7.39 23.93
N HIS A 169 -12.45 -6.71 23.54
CA HIS A 169 -13.80 -7.27 23.56
C HIS A 169 -13.91 -8.55 22.71
N LEU A 170 -13.39 -8.53 21.50
CA LEU A 170 -13.40 -9.72 20.63
C LEU A 170 -12.65 -10.89 21.24
N LYS A 171 -11.50 -10.64 21.86
CA LYS A 171 -10.66 -11.67 22.49
C LYS A 171 -11.27 -12.24 23.77
N SER A 172 -11.91 -11.39 24.60
CA SER A 172 -12.46 -11.83 25.89
C SER A 172 -13.85 -12.42 25.79
N GLU A 173 -14.72 -11.86 24.94
CA GLU A 173 -16.14 -12.18 24.96
C GLU A 173 -16.64 -12.89 23.68
N VAL A 174 -16.10 -12.54 22.51
CA VAL A 174 -16.63 -13.06 21.24
C VAL A 174 -15.87 -14.29 20.74
N PHE A 175 -14.55 -14.23 20.78
CA PHE A 175 -13.65 -15.27 20.26
C PHE A 175 -12.55 -15.68 21.25
N PRO A 176 -12.89 -16.05 22.51
CA PRO A 176 -11.88 -16.38 23.53
C PRO A 176 -11.02 -17.61 23.18
N ASP A 177 -11.52 -18.45 22.29
CA ASP A 177 -10.90 -19.68 21.82
C ASP A 177 -10.08 -19.51 20.53
N LEU A 178 -10.12 -18.34 19.90
CA LEU A 178 -9.40 -18.06 18.67
C LEU A 178 -8.15 -17.20 18.92
N ARG A 179 -7.12 -17.42 18.12
CA ARG A 179 -5.93 -16.56 18.12
C ARG A 179 -6.22 -15.28 17.36
N GLY A 180 -6.18 -14.14 18.05
CA GLY A 180 -6.34 -12.81 17.47
C GLY A 180 -5.08 -11.96 17.66
N GLY A 181 -4.67 -11.26 16.61
CA GLY A 181 -3.63 -10.23 16.64
C GLY A 181 -4.25 -8.84 16.46
N LEU A 182 -3.58 -7.81 16.98
CA LEU A 182 -3.93 -6.41 16.80
C LEU A 182 -2.77 -5.69 16.13
N VAL A 183 -3.06 -4.99 15.02
CA VAL A 183 -2.07 -4.16 14.32
C VAL A 183 -2.65 -2.77 14.07
N HIS A 184 -1.92 -1.72 14.46
CA HIS A 184 -2.32 -0.33 14.21
C HIS A 184 -1.14 0.61 13.97
N GLY A 185 -1.40 1.82 13.49
CA GLY A 185 -0.40 2.79 13.06
C GLY A 185 0.62 3.18 14.14
N LYS A 186 0.19 3.28 15.41
CA LYS A 186 1.03 3.71 16.54
C LYS A 186 2.01 2.63 17.03
N MET A 187 1.88 1.35 16.60
CA MET A 187 2.78 0.28 16.99
C MET A 187 4.16 0.44 16.33
N LYS A 188 5.22 0.02 17.04
CA LYS A 188 6.57 -0.08 16.49
C LYS A 188 6.64 -1.18 15.43
N ALA A 189 7.57 -1.04 14.47
CA ALA A 189 7.71 -1.99 13.37
C ALA A 189 7.87 -3.44 13.86
N ARG A 190 8.73 -3.66 14.86
CA ARG A 190 8.94 -4.99 15.46
C ARG A 190 7.66 -5.62 16.01
N ASP A 191 6.80 -4.82 16.64
CA ASP A 191 5.57 -5.31 17.26
C ASP A 191 4.50 -5.61 16.19
N LYS A 192 4.54 -4.87 15.07
CA LYS A 192 3.70 -5.16 13.88
C LYS A 192 4.10 -6.45 13.19
N ASP A 193 5.41 -6.72 13.12
CA ASP A 193 5.94 -7.93 12.48
C ASP A 193 5.70 -9.18 13.33
N ALA A 194 5.49 -9.02 14.64
CA ALA A 194 5.25 -10.11 15.58
C ALA A 194 3.76 -10.45 15.77
N ALA A 195 2.83 -9.59 15.34
CA ALA A 195 1.39 -9.76 15.50
C ALA A 195 0.76 -10.56 14.35
#